data_8f368cd8cb69ffdf58d974c9cc3571d2
#
_entry.id   8f368cd8cb69ffdf58d974c9cc3571d2
#
_cell.length_a   1.000
_cell.length_b   1.000
_cell.length_c   1.000
_cell.angle_alpha   90.00
_cell.angle_beta   90.00
_cell.angle_gamma   90.00
#
_symmetry.space_group_name_H-M   'P 1'
#
loop_
_entity.id
_entity.type
_entity.pdbx_description
1 polymer ?
#
loop_
_entity_poly.entity_id
_entity_poly.type
_entity_poly.pdbx_seq_one_letter_code
_entity_poly.pdbx_strand_id
1 'polypeptide(L)'
;MKKLIFFLLTQFVIGQEVMPIEIPLKGEANQQSLEMSGLAWYNDYLILMPQYVDKKEPGFYVLSKSNINRWLDGNRSGGLTPNKINLVTPKYDEIINGYQGFEALTFVGNKTYLIIESKDNGIMKSFLVKGDMDIRNNSLVIDSNKLVEIPLPQNIKNMGFESILKYKYRLMVLYEANGVNVNLESSALFYSSSLKSKGSIPLPNLEYRLTDVTEVDGKGHFWALNFFWPGERERLKPGDDFILKNITQGKTHKQFEHIERLIEYKIRSDKVVRTSTPPIQLVLNKNSRNWEGLVRLDKKGFLIIVDEHPRTILAFVPKP
;
A
#
# COMPACT_ATOMS: atom_id res chain seq x y z
N MET A 1 42.53 -40.97 -12.70
CA MET A 1 41.85 -39.91 -11.93
C MET A 1 40.93 -39.12 -12.84
N LYS A 2 39.62 -39.36 -12.82
CA LYS A 2 38.64 -38.60 -13.61
C LYS A 2 38.26 -37.35 -12.80
N LYS A 3 38.58 -36.17 -13.32
CA LYS A 3 38.16 -34.89 -12.77
C LYS A 3 36.65 -34.70 -13.08
N LEU A 4 35.81 -34.75 -12.05
CA LEU A 4 34.41 -34.41 -12.14
C LEU A 4 34.30 -32.87 -12.14
N ILE A 5 33.96 -32.29 -13.28
CA ILE A 5 33.71 -30.87 -13.41
C ILE A 5 32.22 -30.67 -13.01
N PHE A 6 31.99 -30.09 -11.83
CA PHE A 6 30.66 -29.63 -11.42
C PHE A 6 30.33 -28.31 -12.16
N PHE A 7 29.48 -28.38 -13.15
CA PHE A 7 28.82 -27.19 -13.70
C PHE A 7 27.79 -26.71 -12.68
N LEU A 8 28.09 -25.62 -11.96
CA LEU A 8 27.09 -24.85 -11.24
C LEU A 8 26.22 -24.16 -12.31
N LEU A 9 25.07 -24.76 -12.60
CA LEU A 9 23.99 -24.07 -13.30
C LEU A 9 23.41 -23.01 -12.34
N THR A 10 23.92 -21.78 -12.45
CA THR A 10 23.22 -20.63 -11.92
C THR A 10 21.90 -20.50 -12.68
N GLN A 11 20.81 -20.97 -12.10
CA GLN A 11 19.48 -20.67 -12.59
C GLN A 11 19.28 -19.16 -12.42
N PHE A 12 19.42 -18.39 -13.48
CA PHE A 12 18.91 -17.04 -13.54
C PHE A 12 17.39 -17.14 -13.39
N VAL A 13 16.89 -16.76 -12.25
CA VAL A 13 15.45 -16.57 -12.06
C VAL A 13 15.05 -15.46 -13.02
N ILE A 14 14.47 -15.81 -14.16
CA ILE A 14 13.91 -14.86 -15.11
C ILE A 14 12.79 -14.15 -14.37
N GLY A 15 12.95 -12.85 -14.11
CA GLY A 15 11.92 -12.02 -13.51
C GLY A 15 10.70 -12.00 -14.45
N GLN A 16 9.71 -12.80 -14.15
CA GLN A 16 8.47 -12.84 -14.93
C GLN A 16 7.65 -11.60 -14.57
N GLU A 17 7.36 -10.77 -15.60
CA GLU A 17 6.38 -9.70 -15.45
C GLU A 17 4.98 -10.30 -15.40
N VAL A 18 4.17 -9.79 -14.50
CA VAL A 18 2.77 -10.19 -14.31
C VAL A 18 1.86 -9.08 -14.81
N MET A 19 0.94 -9.42 -15.71
CA MET A 19 -0.09 -8.48 -16.18
C MET A 19 -1.17 -8.34 -15.12
N PRO A 20 -1.37 -7.15 -14.53
CA PRO A 20 -2.53 -6.91 -13.68
C PRO A 20 -3.83 -7.06 -14.47
N ILE A 21 -4.80 -7.78 -13.90
CA ILE A 21 -6.11 -8.00 -14.49
C ILE A 21 -7.06 -6.96 -13.91
N GLU A 22 -7.42 -5.97 -14.71
CA GLU A 22 -8.32 -4.90 -14.28
C GLU A 22 -9.72 -5.45 -13.95
N ILE A 23 -10.24 -5.05 -12.79
CA ILE A 23 -11.60 -5.30 -12.33
C ILE A 23 -12.39 -4.00 -12.47
N PRO A 24 -13.24 -3.83 -13.49
CA PRO A 24 -13.95 -2.57 -13.69
C PRO A 24 -14.84 -2.23 -12.48
N LEU A 25 -14.66 -1.05 -11.90
CA LEU A 25 -15.54 -0.50 -10.88
C LEU A 25 -16.68 0.27 -11.54
N LYS A 26 -17.87 0.23 -10.94
CA LYS A 26 -19.07 0.97 -11.33
C LYS A 26 -19.54 1.88 -10.20
N GLY A 27 -20.37 2.85 -10.55
CA GLY A 27 -20.94 3.80 -9.60
C GLY A 27 -19.93 4.82 -9.10
N GLU A 28 -20.19 5.35 -7.91
CA GLU A 28 -19.39 6.43 -7.29
C GLU A 28 -17.92 6.04 -7.09
N ALA A 29 -17.65 4.80 -6.70
CA ALA A 29 -16.30 4.30 -6.45
C ALA A 29 -15.37 4.33 -7.69
N ASN A 30 -15.90 4.59 -8.89
CA ASN A 30 -15.11 4.75 -10.11
C ASN A 30 -14.76 6.23 -10.42
N GLN A 31 -15.13 7.16 -9.55
CA GLN A 31 -14.81 8.57 -9.74
C GLN A 31 -13.33 8.82 -9.42
N GLN A 32 -12.60 9.34 -10.39
CA GLN A 32 -11.18 9.67 -10.26
C GLN A 32 -10.91 10.68 -9.12
N SER A 33 -11.81 11.63 -8.91
CA SER A 33 -11.70 12.66 -7.86
C SER A 33 -11.78 12.14 -6.42
N LEU A 34 -12.06 10.86 -6.23
CA LEU A 34 -11.98 10.22 -4.91
C LEU A 34 -10.54 9.88 -4.51
N GLU A 35 -9.65 9.72 -5.50
CA GLU A 35 -8.25 9.37 -5.28
C GLU A 35 -8.13 8.19 -4.30
N MET A 36 -8.29 6.96 -4.81
CA MET A 36 -8.31 5.75 -3.96
C MET A 36 -6.94 5.45 -3.39
N SER A 37 -6.69 5.80 -2.14
CA SER A 37 -5.38 5.73 -1.49
C SER A 37 -5.17 4.49 -0.60
N GLY A 38 -6.13 3.59 -0.47
CA GLY A 38 -5.90 2.42 0.37
C GLY A 38 -6.89 1.28 0.20
N LEU A 39 -6.39 0.06 0.45
CA LEU A 39 -7.17 -1.17 0.51
C LEU A 39 -6.95 -1.89 1.84
N ALA A 40 -8.00 -2.42 2.44
CA ALA A 40 -7.87 -3.34 3.57
C ALA A 40 -9.00 -4.36 3.63
N TRP A 41 -8.72 -5.55 4.15
CA TRP A 41 -9.75 -6.52 4.47
C TRP A 41 -10.37 -6.25 5.83
N TYR A 42 -11.70 -6.15 5.86
CA TYR A 42 -12.49 -6.27 7.07
C TYR A 42 -13.29 -7.58 7.00
N ASN A 43 -12.78 -8.64 7.62
CA ASN A 43 -13.27 -10.00 7.41
C ASN A 43 -13.29 -10.37 5.91
N ASP A 44 -14.46 -10.72 5.35
CA ASP A 44 -14.63 -11.03 3.93
C ASP A 44 -15.09 -9.82 3.08
N TYR A 45 -14.84 -8.62 3.56
CA TYR A 45 -15.15 -7.39 2.85
C TYR A 45 -13.88 -6.61 2.54
N LEU A 46 -13.65 -6.32 1.27
CA LEU A 46 -12.62 -5.40 0.81
C LEU A 46 -13.13 -3.98 1.00
N ILE A 47 -12.43 -3.21 1.81
CA ILE A 47 -12.67 -1.77 1.97
C ILE A 47 -11.78 -1.03 0.99
N LEU A 48 -12.38 -0.16 0.18
CA LEU A 48 -11.71 0.78 -0.70
C LEU A 48 -11.82 2.15 -0.05
N MET A 49 -10.70 2.74 0.30
CA MET A 49 -10.63 4.02 1.00
C MET A 49 -10.27 5.13 0.02
N PRO A 50 -11.15 6.12 -0.21
CA PRO A 50 -10.76 7.32 -0.92
C PRO A 50 -9.89 8.21 -0.03
N GLN A 51 -8.93 8.93 -0.64
CA GLN A 51 -8.14 9.96 0.01
C GLN A 51 -9.05 11.11 0.43
N TYR A 52 -9.91 11.57 -0.49
CA TYR A 52 -10.88 12.63 -0.26
C TYR A 52 -12.29 12.06 -0.23
N VAL A 53 -12.93 12.17 0.93
CA VAL A 53 -14.33 11.76 1.08
C VAL A 53 -15.26 12.92 0.71
N ASP A 54 -16.43 12.59 0.19
CA ASP A 54 -17.45 13.59 -0.09
C ASP A 54 -17.84 14.34 1.18
N LYS A 55 -17.93 15.69 1.12
CA LYS A 55 -18.21 16.52 2.32
C LYS A 55 -19.65 16.43 2.81
N LYS A 56 -20.59 16.10 1.94
CA LYS A 56 -22.01 16.00 2.29
C LYS A 56 -22.39 14.60 2.74
N GLU A 57 -21.85 13.62 2.05
CA GLU A 57 -22.09 12.20 2.30
C GLU A 57 -20.77 11.43 2.41
N PRO A 58 -19.99 11.64 3.49
CA PRO A 58 -18.71 10.96 3.65
C PRO A 58 -18.89 9.45 3.66
N GLY A 59 -18.00 8.73 2.95
CA GLY A 59 -18.09 7.27 2.93
C GLY A 59 -16.87 6.61 2.34
N PHE A 60 -16.66 5.37 2.75
CA PHE A 60 -15.76 4.43 2.09
C PHE A 60 -16.59 3.47 1.26
N TYR A 61 -15.92 2.62 0.49
CA TYR A 61 -16.61 1.68 -0.40
C TYR A 61 -16.26 0.25 -0.04
N VAL A 62 -17.18 -0.69 -0.30
CA VAL A 62 -17.02 -2.08 0.09
C VAL A 62 -17.40 -3.05 -1.02
N LEU A 63 -16.56 -4.07 -1.23
CA LEU A 63 -16.81 -5.22 -2.07
C LEU A 63 -16.73 -6.51 -1.25
N SER A 64 -17.65 -7.44 -1.41
CA SER A 64 -17.48 -8.75 -0.79
C SER A 64 -16.44 -9.59 -1.53
N LYS A 65 -15.64 -10.36 -0.78
CA LYS A 65 -14.66 -11.31 -1.33
C LYS A 65 -15.33 -12.31 -2.30
N SER A 66 -16.55 -12.71 -1.99
CA SER A 66 -17.30 -13.62 -2.85
C SER A 66 -17.64 -13.02 -4.21
N ASN A 67 -17.98 -11.73 -4.28
CA ASN A 67 -18.25 -11.04 -5.55
C ASN A 67 -16.97 -10.90 -6.38
N ILE A 68 -15.85 -10.56 -5.74
CA ILE A 68 -14.54 -10.48 -6.40
C ILE A 68 -14.14 -11.85 -6.95
N ASN A 69 -14.24 -12.91 -6.15
CA ASN A 69 -13.90 -14.26 -6.58
C ASN A 69 -14.81 -14.73 -7.72
N ARG A 70 -16.11 -14.50 -7.62
CA ARG A 70 -17.08 -14.86 -8.70
C ARG A 70 -16.73 -14.15 -10.01
N TRP A 71 -16.33 -12.89 -9.96
CA TRP A 71 -15.91 -12.14 -11.13
C TRP A 71 -14.61 -12.71 -11.73
N LEU A 72 -13.61 -13.03 -10.89
CA LEU A 72 -12.33 -13.59 -11.33
C LEU A 72 -12.45 -15.00 -11.90
N ASP A 73 -13.27 -15.84 -11.28
CA ASP A 73 -13.46 -17.25 -11.66
C ASP A 73 -14.48 -17.42 -12.81
N GLY A 74 -15.25 -16.36 -13.13
CA GLY A 74 -16.23 -16.32 -14.21
C GLY A 74 -15.66 -15.83 -15.54
N ASN A 75 -16.55 -15.30 -16.37
CA ASN A 75 -16.20 -14.78 -17.70
C ASN A 75 -15.56 -13.38 -17.66
N ARG A 76 -15.39 -12.79 -16.49
CA ARG A 76 -14.85 -11.45 -16.25
C ARG A 76 -15.56 -10.34 -17.03
N SER A 77 -16.85 -10.55 -17.31
CA SER A 77 -17.68 -9.55 -17.98
C SER A 77 -18.33 -8.60 -16.99
N GLY A 78 -18.63 -7.40 -17.46
CA GLY A 78 -19.20 -6.35 -16.62
C GLY A 78 -18.21 -5.83 -15.57
N GLY A 79 -18.72 -5.07 -14.61
CA GLY A 79 -17.93 -4.52 -13.51
C GLY A 79 -18.59 -4.77 -12.17
N LEU A 80 -17.83 -4.55 -11.09
CA LEU A 80 -18.31 -4.63 -9.72
C LEU A 80 -18.79 -3.26 -9.24
N THR A 81 -19.94 -3.22 -8.56
CA THR A 81 -20.47 -2.01 -7.93
C THR A 81 -20.24 -2.12 -6.44
N PRO A 82 -19.28 -1.37 -5.88
CA PRO A 82 -19.09 -1.32 -4.43
C PRO A 82 -20.28 -0.64 -3.74
N ASN A 83 -20.63 -1.13 -2.57
CA ASN A 83 -21.58 -0.44 -1.71
C ASN A 83 -20.85 0.63 -0.90
N LYS A 84 -21.51 1.75 -0.60
CA LYS A 84 -20.96 2.81 0.24
C LYS A 84 -21.20 2.50 1.71
N ILE A 85 -20.16 2.69 2.53
CA ILE A 85 -20.23 2.66 4.00
C ILE A 85 -20.23 4.10 4.49
N ASN A 86 -21.21 4.48 5.32
CA ASN A 86 -21.27 5.82 5.89
C ASN A 86 -20.10 6.07 6.83
N LEU A 87 -19.39 7.15 6.60
CA LEU A 87 -18.29 7.59 7.44
C LEU A 87 -18.74 8.74 8.35
N VAL A 88 -18.70 8.51 9.66
CA VAL A 88 -18.85 9.57 10.67
C VAL A 88 -17.46 9.97 11.12
N THR A 89 -17.02 11.15 10.73
CA THR A 89 -15.66 11.64 10.96
C THR A 89 -15.66 13.08 11.44
N PRO A 90 -14.69 13.50 12.27
CA PRO A 90 -14.42 14.91 12.48
C PRO A 90 -14.15 15.60 11.14
N LYS A 91 -14.42 16.87 11.08
CA LYS A 91 -14.07 17.70 9.91
C LYS A 91 -12.57 18.03 9.96
N TYR A 92 -11.76 17.09 9.48
CA TYR A 92 -10.31 17.23 9.55
C TYR A 92 -9.78 18.41 8.74
N ASP A 93 -10.45 18.81 7.68
CA ASP A 93 -10.15 20.04 6.92
C ASP A 93 -10.35 21.34 7.72
N GLU A 94 -11.12 21.30 8.82
CA GLU A 94 -11.27 22.44 9.75
C GLU A 94 -10.29 22.36 10.94
N ILE A 95 -9.75 21.17 11.27
CA ILE A 95 -8.93 20.92 12.47
C ILE A 95 -7.45 20.81 12.14
N ILE A 96 -7.11 20.32 10.95
CA ILE A 96 -5.73 20.08 10.51
C ILE A 96 -5.39 21.07 9.41
N ASN A 97 -4.46 21.98 9.71
CA ASN A 97 -3.96 22.91 8.70
C ASN A 97 -3.33 22.14 7.53
N GLY A 98 -3.75 22.48 6.30
CA GLY A 98 -3.22 21.84 5.10
C GLY A 98 -3.60 20.36 4.96
N TYR A 99 -4.77 19.94 5.47
CA TYR A 99 -5.30 18.60 5.33
C TYR A 99 -5.26 18.11 3.87
N GLN A 100 -4.69 16.92 3.65
CA GLN A 100 -4.52 16.29 2.34
C GLN A 100 -5.21 14.93 2.21
N GLY A 101 -5.99 14.51 3.21
CA GLY A 101 -6.81 13.30 3.11
C GLY A 101 -6.32 12.10 3.91
N PHE A 102 -6.96 10.96 3.66
CA PHE A 102 -6.61 9.67 4.24
C PHE A 102 -5.64 8.92 3.32
N GLU A 103 -4.56 8.35 3.89
CA GLU A 103 -3.47 7.73 3.11
C GLU A 103 -3.35 6.21 3.33
N ALA A 104 -3.75 5.71 4.49
CA ALA A 104 -3.65 4.28 4.78
C ALA A 104 -4.71 3.82 5.77
N LEU A 105 -5.08 2.53 5.71
CA LEU A 105 -6.02 1.95 6.66
C LEU A 105 -5.66 0.51 7.02
N THR A 106 -6.01 0.10 8.25
CA THR A 106 -5.98 -1.30 8.69
C THR A 106 -7.03 -1.58 9.75
N PHE A 107 -7.34 -2.86 9.96
CA PHE A 107 -8.33 -3.29 10.94
C PHE A 107 -7.74 -4.22 11.99
N VAL A 108 -8.19 -4.07 13.24
CA VAL A 108 -7.91 -5.00 14.35
C VAL A 108 -9.23 -5.35 15.03
N GLY A 109 -9.84 -6.46 14.66
CA GLY A 109 -11.23 -6.75 14.98
C GLY A 109 -12.14 -5.70 14.34
N ASN A 110 -13.01 -5.07 15.13
CA ASN A 110 -13.87 -3.97 14.67
C ASN A 110 -13.20 -2.59 14.75
N LYS A 111 -11.99 -2.49 15.27
CA LYS A 111 -11.26 -1.22 15.33
C LYS A 111 -10.60 -0.93 13.99
N THR A 112 -10.82 0.28 13.50
CA THR A 112 -10.18 0.83 12.31
C THR A 112 -9.05 1.76 12.74
N TYR A 113 -7.95 1.74 12.01
CA TYR A 113 -6.83 2.67 12.17
C TYR A 113 -6.52 3.27 10.82
N LEU A 114 -6.37 4.59 10.78
CA LEU A 114 -6.18 5.36 9.55
C LEU A 114 -4.99 6.28 9.72
N ILE A 115 -4.31 6.56 8.62
CA ILE A 115 -3.31 7.62 8.53
C ILE A 115 -3.91 8.77 7.73
N ILE A 116 -3.64 9.99 8.19
CA ILE A 116 -4.02 11.25 7.53
C ILE A 116 -2.74 11.98 7.20
N GLU A 117 -2.66 12.57 6.01
CA GLU A 117 -1.59 13.46 5.61
C GLU A 117 -2.03 14.92 5.67
N SER A 118 -1.09 15.81 5.94
CA SER A 118 -1.25 17.24 5.80
C SER A 118 0.03 17.92 5.34
N LYS A 119 -0.13 19.09 4.73
CA LYS A 119 0.97 19.92 4.26
C LYS A 119 0.69 21.39 4.57
N ASP A 120 1.28 21.87 5.65
CA ASP A 120 1.13 23.25 6.09
C ASP A 120 2.43 24.04 5.86
N ASN A 121 2.39 25.11 5.06
CA ASN A 121 3.53 25.95 4.73
C ASN A 121 4.78 25.15 4.24
N GLY A 122 4.58 24.07 3.50
CA GLY A 122 5.64 23.20 2.98
C GLY A 122 6.16 22.15 3.97
N ILE A 123 5.61 22.12 5.17
CA ILE A 123 5.92 21.12 6.19
C ILE A 123 4.89 19.98 6.09
N MET A 124 5.38 18.77 5.83
CA MET A 124 4.55 17.57 5.82
C MET A 124 4.31 17.09 7.24
N LYS A 125 3.12 16.55 7.48
CA LYS A 125 2.76 15.87 8.73
C LYS A 125 1.90 14.66 8.42
N SER A 126 2.04 13.63 9.23
CA SER A 126 1.15 12.47 9.21
C SER A 126 0.52 12.28 10.58
N PHE A 127 -0.74 11.88 10.59
CA PHE A 127 -1.49 11.67 11.83
C PHE A 127 -2.11 10.28 11.84
N LEU A 128 -2.08 9.63 12.99
CA LEU A 128 -2.74 8.36 13.24
C LEU A 128 -4.05 8.61 13.98
N VAL A 129 -5.12 8.10 13.42
CA VAL A 129 -6.47 8.15 14.01
C VAL A 129 -7.05 6.75 14.13
N LYS A 130 -8.10 6.60 14.93
CA LYS A 130 -8.80 5.33 15.07
C LYS A 130 -10.31 5.51 15.05
N GLY A 131 -11.01 4.43 14.75
CA GLY A 131 -12.46 4.38 14.73
C GLY A 131 -12.99 2.98 14.96
N ASP A 132 -14.28 2.84 14.78
CA ASP A 132 -15.04 1.59 14.92
C ASP A 132 -15.80 1.31 13.62
N MET A 133 -15.59 0.12 13.08
CA MET A 133 -16.34 -0.40 11.94
C MET A 133 -17.55 -1.20 12.44
N ASP A 134 -18.72 -0.85 11.97
CA ASP A 134 -19.95 -1.63 12.11
C ASP A 134 -20.52 -1.93 10.71
N ILE A 135 -20.04 -3.01 10.12
CA ILE A 135 -20.45 -3.41 8.77
C ILE A 135 -21.93 -3.79 8.69
N ARG A 136 -22.55 -4.23 9.79
CA ARG A 136 -23.97 -4.60 9.83
C ARG A 136 -24.87 -3.39 9.73
N ASN A 137 -24.47 -2.30 10.37
CA ASN A 137 -25.16 -1.02 10.32
C ASN A 137 -24.61 -0.08 9.23
N ASN A 138 -23.74 -0.60 8.37
CA ASN A 138 -23.13 0.13 7.27
C ASN A 138 -22.47 1.45 7.72
N SER A 139 -21.71 1.41 8.80
CA SER A 139 -21.14 2.59 9.45
C SER A 139 -19.69 2.39 9.87
N LEU A 140 -18.87 3.42 9.66
CA LEU A 140 -17.54 3.60 10.21
C LEU A 140 -17.52 4.92 10.97
N VAL A 141 -17.19 4.87 12.27
CA VAL A 141 -17.17 6.05 13.15
C VAL A 141 -15.74 6.31 13.62
N ILE A 142 -15.19 7.47 13.29
CA ILE A 142 -13.85 7.88 13.74
C ILE A 142 -13.93 8.58 15.09
N ASP A 143 -13.06 8.20 16.03
CA ASP A 143 -12.95 8.79 17.36
C ASP A 143 -12.40 10.22 17.28
N SER A 144 -13.23 11.21 17.54
CA SER A 144 -12.88 12.64 17.50
C SER A 144 -11.80 13.06 18.49
N ASN A 145 -11.56 12.25 19.53
CA ASN A 145 -10.62 12.57 20.62
C ASN A 145 -9.24 11.94 20.40
N LYS A 146 -9.01 11.30 19.27
CA LYS A 146 -7.76 10.55 19.00
C LYS A 146 -7.15 10.97 17.68
N LEU A 147 -6.30 11.98 17.75
CA LEU A 147 -5.44 12.46 16.67
C LEU A 147 -4.00 12.46 17.20
N VAL A 148 -3.13 11.61 16.67
CA VAL A 148 -1.75 11.46 17.14
C VAL A 148 -0.79 11.71 15.98
N GLU A 149 0.04 12.74 16.07
CA GLU A 149 1.06 13.03 15.07
C GLU A 149 2.12 11.92 15.05
N ILE A 150 2.48 11.46 13.86
CA ILE A 150 3.55 10.50 13.61
C ILE A 150 4.80 11.30 13.22
N PRO A 151 5.92 11.19 13.96
CA PRO A 151 7.12 11.94 13.62
C PRO A 151 7.69 11.47 12.29
N LEU A 152 7.78 12.37 11.32
CA LEU A 152 8.39 12.10 10.02
C LEU A 152 9.91 12.00 10.14
N PRO A 153 10.57 11.02 9.49
CA PRO A 153 12.03 10.93 9.49
C PRO A 153 12.66 12.05 8.67
N GLN A 154 11.98 12.54 7.64
CA GLN A 154 12.41 13.61 6.74
C GLN A 154 11.20 14.43 6.27
N ASN A 155 11.39 15.71 6.03
CA ASN A 155 10.39 16.57 5.39
C ASN A 155 10.61 16.60 3.88
N ILE A 156 10.03 15.65 3.18
CA ILE A 156 10.05 15.59 1.71
C ILE A 156 8.66 15.95 1.22
N LYS A 157 8.57 16.87 0.27
CA LYS A 157 7.29 17.34 -0.29
C LYS A 157 6.45 16.18 -0.82
N ASN A 158 5.21 16.06 -0.35
CA ASN A 158 4.25 14.99 -0.68
C ASN A 158 4.84 13.60 -0.41
N MET A 159 5.45 13.43 0.76
CA MET A 159 5.94 12.15 1.26
C MET A 159 5.58 12.02 2.74
N GLY A 160 4.72 11.06 3.05
CA GLY A 160 4.22 10.79 4.38
C GLY A 160 4.31 9.33 4.79
N PHE A 161 3.46 8.94 5.70
CA PHE A 161 3.25 7.53 6.04
C PHE A 161 2.05 7.02 5.24
N GLU A 162 2.30 6.19 4.25
CA GLU A 162 1.28 5.61 3.37
C GLU A 162 0.99 4.14 3.66
N SER A 163 1.57 3.58 4.71
CA SER A 163 1.40 2.16 5.00
C SER A 163 1.17 1.89 6.47
N ILE A 164 0.13 1.12 6.77
CA ILE A 164 -0.18 0.66 8.12
C ILE A 164 -0.63 -0.79 8.11
N LEU A 165 -0.07 -1.60 9.01
CA LEU A 165 -0.48 -2.98 9.18
C LEU A 165 -0.53 -3.39 10.65
N LYS A 166 -1.31 -4.43 10.95
CA LYS A 166 -1.31 -5.07 12.27
C LYS A 166 -0.16 -6.04 12.38
N TYR A 167 0.65 -5.92 13.44
CA TYR A 167 1.64 -6.93 13.80
C TYR A 167 1.53 -7.30 15.29
N LYS A 168 1.11 -8.55 15.58
CA LYS A 168 0.81 -9.01 16.94
C LYS A 168 -0.22 -8.09 17.63
N TYR A 169 0.18 -7.41 18.70
CA TYR A 169 -0.66 -6.48 19.47
C TYR A 169 -0.38 -5.00 19.14
N ARG A 170 0.34 -4.73 18.06
CA ARG A 170 0.78 -3.39 17.66
C ARG A 170 0.35 -3.09 16.24
N LEU A 171 0.28 -1.80 15.96
CA LEU A 171 0.25 -1.27 14.62
C LEU A 171 1.70 -1.00 14.19
N MET A 172 2.04 -1.34 12.98
CA MET A 172 3.30 -0.97 12.34
C MET A 172 3.00 0.01 11.21
N VAL A 173 3.65 1.16 11.22
CA VAL A 173 3.52 2.18 10.18
C VAL A 173 4.85 2.36 9.47
N LEU A 174 4.80 2.56 8.16
CA LEU A 174 5.96 2.69 7.30
C LEU A 174 5.91 4.01 6.53
N TYR A 175 7.03 4.72 6.57
CA TYR A 175 7.23 5.92 5.76
C TYR A 175 7.42 5.52 4.30
N GLU A 176 6.94 6.32 3.35
CA GLU A 176 7.00 5.95 1.94
C GLU A 176 8.38 6.13 1.30
N ALA A 177 9.14 7.15 1.70
CA ALA A 177 10.45 7.44 1.13
C ALA A 177 11.60 6.85 1.97
N ASN A 178 12.09 5.66 1.58
CA ASN A 178 13.07 4.87 2.32
C ASN A 178 14.40 4.66 1.57
N GLY A 179 14.66 5.42 0.50
CA GLY A 179 15.89 5.36 -0.27
C GLY A 179 17.11 5.83 0.53
N VAL A 180 18.29 5.29 0.21
CA VAL A 180 19.54 5.57 0.95
C VAL A 180 19.92 7.05 0.99
N ASN A 181 19.57 7.81 -0.05
CA ASN A 181 19.94 9.24 -0.15
C ASN A 181 18.91 10.18 0.52
N VAL A 182 17.77 9.67 0.99
CA VAL A 182 16.72 10.48 1.61
C VAL A 182 16.35 10.02 3.02
N ASN A 183 16.53 8.74 3.34
CA ASN A 183 16.22 8.17 4.65
C ASN A 183 17.17 7.00 4.95
N LEU A 184 18.44 7.31 5.23
CA LEU A 184 19.49 6.31 5.40
C LEU A 184 19.18 5.31 6.54
N GLU A 185 18.65 5.80 7.66
CA GLU A 185 18.27 5.00 8.84
C GLU A 185 16.78 4.67 8.85
N SER A 186 16.31 4.11 7.74
CA SER A 186 14.90 3.78 7.56
C SER A 186 14.40 2.80 8.63
N SER A 187 13.21 3.05 9.15
CA SER A 187 12.64 2.26 10.24
C SER A 187 11.12 2.13 10.16
N ALA A 188 10.62 1.02 10.68
CA ALA A 188 9.20 0.78 10.90
C ALA A 188 8.83 1.23 12.33
N LEU A 189 7.85 2.13 12.47
CA LEU A 189 7.41 2.62 13.78
C LEU A 189 6.28 1.75 14.31
N PHE A 190 6.23 1.56 15.63
CA PHE A 190 5.17 0.81 16.28
C PHE A 190 4.30 1.69 17.16
N TYR A 191 2.99 1.41 17.12
CA TYR A 191 1.99 2.01 18.01
C TYR A 191 1.14 0.92 18.67
N SER A 192 0.65 1.21 19.87
CA SER A 192 -0.37 0.37 20.51
C SER A 192 -1.76 0.62 19.88
N SER A 193 -2.74 -0.22 20.21
CA SER A 193 -4.16 0.01 19.87
C SER A 193 -4.75 1.28 20.47
N SER A 194 -4.11 1.87 21.51
CA SER A 194 -4.46 3.17 22.07
C SER A 194 -3.64 4.32 21.48
N LEU A 195 -2.97 4.10 20.35
CA LEU A 195 -2.16 5.04 19.59
C LEU A 195 -0.93 5.60 20.35
N LYS A 196 -0.42 4.89 21.37
CA LYS A 196 0.81 5.25 22.04
C LYS A 196 2.01 4.65 21.30
N SER A 197 3.05 5.45 21.07
CA SER A 197 4.32 4.97 20.48
C SER A 197 4.90 3.79 21.26
N LYS A 198 5.45 2.83 20.56
CA LYS A 198 6.05 1.57 21.06
C LYS A 198 7.44 1.31 20.49
N GLY A 199 8.13 2.39 20.06
CA GLY A 199 9.45 2.32 19.46
C GLY A 199 9.43 1.94 17.99
N SER A 200 10.58 1.55 17.48
CA SER A 200 10.80 1.22 16.08
C SER A 200 11.75 0.02 15.93
N ILE A 201 11.79 -0.52 14.72
CA ILE A 201 12.81 -1.50 14.31
C ILE A 201 13.37 -1.07 12.95
N PRO A 202 14.64 -1.38 12.63
CA PRO A 202 15.22 -1.10 11.33
C PRO A 202 14.40 -1.71 10.17
N LEU A 203 14.21 -0.93 9.12
CA LEU A 203 13.66 -1.33 7.84
C LEU A 203 14.78 -1.24 6.79
N PRO A 204 15.01 -2.25 5.95
CA PRO A 204 16.02 -2.14 4.91
C PRO A 204 15.65 -1.05 3.91
N ASN A 205 16.62 -0.24 3.51
CA ASN A 205 16.40 0.79 2.51
C ASN A 205 15.75 0.21 1.25
N LEU A 206 14.84 0.96 0.71
CA LEU A 206 14.13 0.66 -0.53
C LEU A 206 14.11 1.93 -1.37
N GLU A 207 14.72 1.86 -2.54
CA GLU A 207 14.63 2.94 -3.50
C GLU A 207 13.20 3.07 -4.01
N TYR A 208 12.80 4.33 -4.27
CA TYR A 208 11.45 4.70 -4.69
C TYR A 208 10.41 4.64 -3.54
N ARG A 209 9.16 4.88 -3.89
CA ARG A 209 8.06 4.92 -2.91
C ARG A 209 7.65 3.52 -2.45
N LEU A 210 7.32 3.40 -1.18
CA LEU A 210 6.60 2.29 -0.59
C LEU A 210 5.17 2.80 -0.32
N THR A 211 4.23 2.53 -1.23
CA THR A 211 2.91 3.16 -1.23
C THR A 211 1.86 2.38 -0.44
N ASP A 212 1.99 1.06 -0.29
CA ASP A 212 1.14 0.28 0.63
C ASP A 212 1.75 -1.08 0.94
N VAL A 213 1.17 -1.77 1.92
CA VAL A 213 1.61 -3.10 2.37
C VAL A 213 0.43 -4.02 2.66
N THR A 214 0.62 -5.33 2.41
CA THR A 214 -0.37 -6.33 2.81
C THR A 214 -0.37 -6.56 4.30
N GLU A 215 -1.39 -7.27 4.80
CA GLU A 215 -1.41 -7.86 6.12
C GLU A 215 -0.22 -8.84 6.29
N VAL A 216 0.22 -8.97 7.55
CA VAL A 216 1.26 -9.96 7.91
C VAL A 216 0.66 -11.35 7.98
N ASP A 217 1.29 -12.31 7.33
CA ASP A 217 0.90 -13.72 7.44
C ASP A 217 1.35 -14.35 8.77
N GLY A 218 0.88 -15.60 9.02
CA GLY A 218 1.23 -16.36 10.23
C GLY A 218 2.73 -16.66 10.42
N LYS A 219 3.57 -16.41 9.40
CA LYS A 219 5.03 -16.58 9.43
C LYS A 219 5.79 -15.26 9.51
N GLY A 220 5.09 -14.16 9.61
CA GLY A 220 5.66 -12.81 9.69
C GLY A 220 6.01 -12.17 8.35
N HIS A 221 5.50 -12.70 7.21
CA HIS A 221 5.73 -12.10 5.90
C HIS A 221 4.63 -11.13 5.52
N PHE A 222 5.02 -10.06 4.83
CA PHE A 222 4.13 -9.12 4.17
C PHE A 222 4.73 -8.68 2.84
N TRP A 223 3.90 -8.19 1.95
CA TRP A 223 4.31 -7.63 0.66
C TRP A 223 4.17 -6.12 0.69
N ALA A 224 5.08 -5.44 0.06
CA ALA A 224 5.05 -3.99 -0.13
C ALA A 224 4.90 -3.67 -1.61
N LEU A 225 4.09 -2.69 -1.90
CA LEU A 225 3.98 -2.07 -3.21
C LEU A 225 5.10 -1.03 -3.35
N ASN A 226 5.87 -1.12 -4.42
CA ASN A 226 6.99 -0.24 -4.69
C ASN A 226 6.81 0.43 -6.05
N PHE A 227 6.72 1.73 -6.02
CA PHE A 227 6.35 2.58 -7.14
C PHE A 227 7.39 3.67 -7.39
N PHE A 228 7.63 3.99 -8.67
CA PHE A 228 8.43 5.14 -9.08
C PHE A 228 7.88 5.77 -10.34
N TRP A 229 7.64 7.05 -10.26
CA TRP A 229 7.44 7.91 -11.43
C TRP A 229 8.69 8.76 -11.66
N PRO A 230 9.26 8.82 -12.88
CA PRO A 230 10.51 9.54 -13.15
C PRO A 230 10.49 11.03 -12.78
N GLY A 231 9.31 11.68 -12.75
CA GLY A 231 9.15 13.05 -12.29
C GLY A 231 9.45 13.28 -10.80
N GLU A 232 9.57 12.21 -10.02
CA GLU A 232 9.94 12.27 -8.59
C GLU A 232 11.45 12.10 -8.33
N ARG A 233 12.25 11.92 -9.38
CA ARG A 233 13.69 11.64 -9.26
C ARG A 233 14.43 12.65 -8.39
N GLU A 234 14.14 13.93 -8.56
CA GLU A 234 14.78 15.01 -7.78
C GLU A 234 14.40 14.98 -6.28
N ARG A 235 13.18 14.52 -5.97
CA ARG A 235 12.71 14.40 -4.57
C ARG A 235 13.25 13.16 -3.90
N LEU A 236 13.18 12.02 -4.57
CA LEU A 236 13.55 10.72 -4.04
C LEU A 236 15.06 10.45 -4.12
N LYS A 237 15.78 11.15 -5.01
CA LYS A 237 17.23 11.00 -5.22
C LYS A 237 17.67 9.54 -5.20
N PRO A 238 17.07 8.66 -6.03
CA PRO A 238 17.30 7.23 -5.92
C PRO A 238 18.77 6.90 -6.05
N GLY A 239 19.25 6.07 -5.14
CA GLY A 239 20.57 5.45 -5.22
C GLY A 239 20.54 4.22 -6.12
N ASP A 240 21.51 3.34 -5.92
CA ASP A 240 21.59 2.08 -6.63
C ASP A 240 20.44 1.15 -6.22
N ASP A 241 19.55 0.84 -7.15
CA ASP A 241 18.49 -0.12 -6.89
C ASP A 241 19.05 -1.55 -6.78
N PHE A 242 19.30 -1.97 -5.55
CA PHE A 242 19.80 -3.31 -5.26
C PHE A 242 18.91 -4.43 -5.82
N ILE A 243 17.61 -4.19 -5.93
CA ILE A 243 16.68 -5.19 -6.48
C ILE A 243 16.95 -5.38 -7.97
N LEU A 244 17.01 -4.30 -8.73
CA LEU A 244 17.29 -4.36 -10.17
C LEU A 244 18.67 -4.96 -10.49
N LYS A 245 19.66 -4.76 -9.62
CA LYS A 245 20.99 -5.36 -9.79
C LYS A 245 21.02 -6.88 -9.65
N ASN A 246 20.08 -7.45 -8.88
CA ASN A 246 20.08 -8.85 -8.47
C ASN A 246 18.98 -9.70 -9.12
N ILE A 247 18.17 -9.12 -10.01
CA ILE A 247 17.11 -9.81 -10.74
C ILE A 247 17.18 -9.52 -12.22
N THR A 248 16.63 -10.42 -13.01
CA THR A 248 16.42 -10.14 -14.43
C THR A 248 15.19 -9.23 -14.58
N GLN A 249 15.41 -8.05 -15.16
CA GLN A 249 14.30 -7.17 -15.51
C GLN A 249 13.44 -7.79 -16.62
N GLY A 250 12.13 -7.65 -16.48
CA GLY A 250 11.19 -8.02 -17.51
C GLY A 250 11.28 -7.10 -18.73
N LYS A 251 10.54 -7.43 -19.77
CA LYS A 251 10.60 -6.71 -21.06
C LYS A 251 10.19 -5.23 -20.91
N THR A 252 9.11 -4.96 -20.19
CA THR A 252 8.60 -3.59 -20.05
C THR A 252 9.44 -2.77 -19.08
N HIS A 253 10.00 -3.37 -18.03
CA HIS A 253 10.93 -2.72 -17.10
C HIS A 253 12.30 -2.37 -17.74
N LYS A 254 12.64 -2.99 -18.88
CA LYS A 254 13.79 -2.57 -19.71
C LYS A 254 13.45 -1.43 -20.66
N GLN A 255 12.17 -1.24 -20.95
CA GLN A 255 11.68 -0.25 -21.92
C GLN A 255 11.34 1.09 -21.26
N PHE A 256 10.83 1.05 -20.02
CA PHE A 256 10.34 2.22 -19.31
C PHE A 256 11.17 2.48 -18.03
N GLU A 257 11.27 3.74 -17.62
CA GLU A 257 12.04 4.13 -16.42
C GLU A 257 11.24 4.02 -15.12
N HIS A 258 9.91 4.05 -15.18
CA HIS A 258 9.09 3.92 -13.97
C HIS A 258 9.10 2.49 -13.45
N ILE A 259 8.79 2.33 -12.16
CA ILE A 259 8.80 1.05 -11.46
C ILE A 259 7.41 0.79 -10.88
N GLU A 260 6.91 -0.41 -11.11
CA GLU A 260 5.69 -0.93 -10.49
C GLU A 260 5.95 -2.40 -10.11
N ARG A 261 6.16 -2.68 -8.82
CA ARG A 261 6.51 -4.03 -8.37
C ARG A 261 6.05 -4.32 -6.94
N LEU A 262 5.90 -5.59 -6.60
CA LEU A 262 5.64 -6.06 -5.25
C LEU A 262 6.89 -6.74 -4.69
N ILE A 263 7.23 -6.45 -3.43
CA ILE A 263 8.44 -6.94 -2.76
C ILE A 263 8.03 -7.62 -1.46
N GLU A 264 8.54 -8.83 -1.22
CA GLU A 264 8.26 -9.55 0.01
C GLU A 264 9.25 -9.22 1.11
N TYR A 265 8.72 -8.92 2.29
CA TYR A 265 9.44 -8.68 3.52
C TYR A 265 9.05 -9.69 4.61
N LYS A 266 9.91 -9.83 5.60
CA LYS A 266 9.68 -10.60 6.81
C LYS A 266 10.04 -9.78 8.05
N ILE A 267 9.13 -9.74 9.01
CA ILE A 267 9.37 -9.14 10.31
C ILE A 267 10.10 -10.15 11.19
N ARG A 268 11.27 -9.79 11.68
CA ARG A 268 12.01 -10.50 12.71
C ARG A 268 11.84 -9.78 14.06
N SER A 269 12.42 -10.32 15.13
CA SER A 269 12.29 -9.74 16.47
C SER A 269 12.85 -8.32 16.56
N ASP A 270 13.90 -8.03 15.84
CA ASP A 270 14.75 -6.84 15.95
C ASP A 270 14.81 -5.98 14.68
N LYS A 271 14.29 -6.47 13.55
CA LYS A 271 14.32 -5.76 12.26
C LYS A 271 13.34 -6.33 11.26
N VAL A 272 13.04 -5.56 10.22
CA VAL A 272 12.45 -6.05 8.97
C VAL A 272 13.57 -6.48 8.03
N VAL A 273 13.35 -7.53 7.26
CA VAL A 273 14.30 -7.99 6.23
C VAL A 273 13.57 -8.27 4.92
N ARG A 274 14.19 -8.00 3.79
CA ARG A 274 13.72 -8.52 2.50
C ARG A 274 13.91 -10.04 2.50
N THR A 275 12.97 -10.76 1.90
CA THR A 275 13.11 -12.20 1.71
C THR A 275 13.94 -12.49 0.44
N SER A 276 14.24 -13.76 0.22
CA SER A 276 14.83 -14.20 -1.06
C SER A 276 13.81 -14.41 -2.17
N THR A 277 12.52 -14.20 -1.88
CA THR A 277 11.45 -14.29 -2.88
C THR A 277 11.67 -13.22 -3.94
N PRO A 278 11.72 -13.58 -5.23
CA PRO A 278 11.84 -12.61 -6.30
C PRO A 278 10.69 -11.61 -6.27
N PRO A 279 10.93 -10.32 -6.55
CA PRO A 279 9.86 -9.34 -6.67
C PRO A 279 8.93 -9.70 -7.82
N ILE A 280 7.64 -9.41 -7.65
CA ILE A 280 6.67 -9.51 -8.73
C ILE A 280 6.73 -8.18 -9.50
N GLN A 281 7.30 -8.19 -10.69
CA GLN A 281 7.32 -7.05 -11.59
C GLN A 281 5.97 -6.99 -12.32
N LEU A 282 5.29 -5.84 -12.29
CA LEU A 282 4.07 -5.67 -13.06
C LEU A 282 4.41 -5.32 -14.51
N VAL A 283 3.63 -5.80 -15.47
CA VAL A 283 3.77 -5.34 -16.85
C VAL A 283 3.46 -3.84 -16.90
N LEU A 284 4.42 -3.04 -17.33
CA LEU A 284 4.29 -1.59 -17.38
C LEU A 284 3.57 -1.13 -18.64
N ASN A 285 2.77 -0.07 -18.53
CA ASN A 285 2.21 0.67 -19.64
C ASN A 285 3.12 1.85 -20.01
N LYS A 286 2.81 2.59 -21.08
CA LYS A 286 3.55 3.80 -21.44
C LYS A 286 3.52 4.85 -20.31
N ASN A 287 2.37 5.02 -19.68
CA ASN A 287 2.19 5.89 -18.52
C ASN A 287 2.22 5.03 -17.25
N SER A 288 2.91 5.51 -16.22
CA SER A 288 2.91 4.88 -14.90
C SER A 288 1.50 4.91 -14.30
N ARG A 289 1.22 3.92 -13.47
CA ARG A 289 -0.01 3.82 -12.69
C ARG A 289 0.36 4.01 -11.23
N ASN A 290 -0.17 5.06 -10.62
CA ASN A 290 0.09 5.35 -9.21
C ASN A 290 -0.67 4.38 -8.30
N TRP A 291 -0.12 3.17 -8.14
CA TRP A 291 -0.71 2.14 -7.27
C TRP A 291 -0.50 2.53 -5.81
N GLU A 292 -1.58 2.65 -5.05
CA GLU A 292 -1.55 3.11 -3.66
C GLU A 292 -2.27 2.19 -2.67
N GLY A 293 -3.00 1.18 -3.13
CA GLY A 293 -3.60 0.19 -2.24
C GLY A 293 -3.19 -1.22 -2.57
N LEU A 294 -2.92 -2.05 -1.54
CA LEU A 294 -2.46 -3.42 -1.68
C LEU A 294 -3.01 -4.36 -0.62
N VAL A 295 -3.70 -5.43 -1.03
CA VAL A 295 -4.09 -6.54 -0.13
C VAL A 295 -3.84 -7.89 -0.77
N ARG A 296 -3.70 -8.94 0.05
CA ARG A 296 -3.68 -10.32 -0.45
C ARG A 296 -5.10 -10.79 -0.75
N LEU A 297 -5.28 -11.50 -1.85
CA LEU A 297 -6.49 -12.28 -2.11
C LEU A 297 -6.19 -13.76 -1.87
N ASP A 298 -6.23 -14.16 -0.61
CA ASP A 298 -5.94 -15.52 -0.14
C ASP A 298 -4.59 -16.05 -0.69
N LYS A 299 -4.60 -17.23 -1.34
CA LYS A 299 -3.43 -17.80 -2.02
C LYS A 299 -3.41 -17.47 -3.52
N LYS A 300 -4.45 -16.83 -4.07
CA LYS A 300 -4.59 -16.54 -5.50
C LYS A 300 -3.62 -15.46 -5.98
N GLY A 301 -3.39 -14.43 -5.15
CA GLY A 301 -2.57 -13.28 -5.52
C GLY A 301 -2.86 -12.05 -4.67
N PHE A 302 -2.92 -10.89 -5.35
CA PHE A 302 -3.09 -9.60 -4.70
C PHE A 302 -4.18 -8.78 -5.41
N LEU A 303 -4.81 -7.89 -4.66
CA LEU A 303 -5.60 -6.80 -5.23
C LEU A 303 -4.81 -5.52 -5.00
N ILE A 304 -4.78 -4.68 -6.03
CA ILE A 304 -4.14 -3.38 -6.02
C ILE A 304 -5.10 -2.33 -6.57
N ILE A 305 -4.97 -1.09 -6.10
CA ILE A 305 -5.79 0.01 -6.60
C ILE A 305 -4.93 1.20 -6.96
N VAL A 306 -5.32 1.90 -8.03
CA VAL A 306 -4.71 3.16 -8.45
C VAL A 306 -5.46 4.30 -7.80
N ASP A 307 -4.72 5.27 -7.35
CA ASP A 307 -5.18 6.57 -6.90
C ASP A 307 -5.89 7.37 -8.04
N GLU A 308 -5.32 8.47 -8.46
CA GLU A 308 -5.86 9.37 -9.49
C GLU A 308 -5.38 9.01 -10.90
N HIS A 309 -4.10 8.64 -11.05
CA HIS A 309 -3.44 8.56 -12.35
C HIS A 309 -3.18 7.11 -12.82
N PRO A 310 -3.64 6.75 -14.02
CA PRO A 310 -4.33 7.55 -15.04
C PRO A 310 -5.84 7.70 -14.81
N ARG A 311 -6.42 6.89 -13.94
CA ARG A 311 -7.83 6.83 -13.49
C ARG A 311 -7.95 5.83 -12.36
N THR A 312 -9.04 5.77 -11.66
CA THR A 312 -9.32 4.70 -10.68
C THR A 312 -9.28 3.33 -11.37
N ILE A 313 -8.40 2.45 -10.92
CA ILE A 313 -8.24 1.08 -11.41
C ILE A 313 -8.12 0.13 -10.22
N LEU A 314 -9.08 -0.74 -10.02
CA LEU A 314 -8.89 -1.92 -9.18
C LEU A 314 -8.36 -3.05 -10.06
N ALA A 315 -7.31 -3.74 -9.63
CA ALA A 315 -6.76 -4.85 -10.41
C ALA A 315 -6.37 -6.05 -9.54
N PHE A 316 -6.41 -7.22 -10.14
CA PHE A 316 -5.90 -8.46 -9.56
C PHE A 316 -4.54 -8.80 -10.17
N VAL A 317 -3.58 -9.06 -9.30
CA VAL A 317 -2.24 -9.54 -9.66
C VAL A 317 -2.14 -11.00 -9.23
N PRO A 318 -2.16 -11.97 -10.17
CA PRO A 318 -2.01 -13.37 -9.83
C PRO A 318 -0.62 -13.61 -9.22
N LYS A 319 -0.56 -14.46 -8.21
CA LYS A 319 0.72 -14.90 -7.65
C LYS A 319 1.37 -15.87 -8.64
N PRO A 320 2.66 -15.61 -9.04
CA PRO A 320 3.41 -16.52 -9.92
C PRO A 320 3.61 -17.91 -9.33
#